data_1ddf82bd8fd1fa0011bb275071c8ddaf
#
_entry.id   1ddf82bd8fd1fa0011bb275071c8ddaf
#
_cell.length_a   1.000
_cell.length_b   1.000
_cell.length_c   1.000
_cell.angle_alpha   90.00
_cell.angle_beta   90.00
_cell.angle_gamma   90.00
#
_symmetry.space_group_name_H-M   'P 1'
#
loop_
_entity.id
_entity.type
_entity.pdbx_description
1 polymer ?
#
loop_
_entity_poly.entity_id
_entity_poly.type
_entity_poly.pdbx_seq_one_letter_code
_entity_poly.pdbx_strand_id
1 'polypeptide(L)'
;MRVLGRMAALVGAAAMLVAIPGNARAASPKFSETTTIGTHNAYEKGKYTYWAQALDSGASLLELDVYADSVSRRWRVSHDKPLANDNNCEYADEPSELYSKDRNQDLGSCLDNMAAWNQLHPDHAPIVVKVEMKAGFNNDAGLGPDEFDTLVSKKLGSSVYKPSDLLGGSYSSLDAAAKANAWPTRDALKGKFVFELIPGTVEESNPLDSYWTDEEYGDHLRDLYAAGRIGEAQAFPAVLGAANGDPRTSRYDASIRPWFVFFDGDAATYVNSGYDTSFYSTNHYILIMTDAYGVSPAISSTNPTDAEVAARLALLAKDHASIITSDWSAKSASVLGSVATRG
;
A
#
# COMPACT_ATOMS: atom_id res chain seq x y z
N MET A 1 -69.08 19.86 -64.71
CA MET A 1 -68.35 20.51 -63.62
C MET A 1 -67.32 19.51 -63.09
N ARG A 2 -66.03 19.69 -63.37
CA ARG A 2 -64.94 18.84 -62.93
C ARG A 2 -64.30 19.46 -61.70
N VAL A 3 -64.27 18.74 -60.59
CA VAL A 3 -63.54 19.12 -59.35
C VAL A 3 -62.17 18.45 -59.37
N LEU A 4 -61.11 19.24 -59.41
CA LEU A 4 -59.77 18.80 -59.28
C LEU A 4 -59.40 18.68 -57.78
N GLY A 5 -59.10 17.46 -57.34
CA GLY A 5 -58.48 17.20 -56.03
C GLY A 5 -57.01 17.46 -56.09
N ARG A 6 -56.47 18.28 -55.21
CA ARG A 6 -55.02 18.47 -54.98
C ARG A 6 -54.52 17.42 -53.95
N MET A 7 -53.62 16.57 -54.38
CA MET A 7 -52.83 15.74 -53.49
C MET A 7 -51.66 16.56 -52.91
N ALA A 8 -51.62 16.67 -51.59
CA ALA A 8 -50.44 17.20 -50.88
C ALA A 8 -49.50 16.04 -50.52
N ALA A 9 -48.24 16.10 -51.02
CA ALA A 9 -47.22 15.18 -50.70
C ALA A 9 -46.52 15.61 -49.35
N LEU A 10 -46.60 14.79 -48.30
CA LEU A 10 -45.84 14.94 -47.08
C LEU A 10 -44.42 14.39 -47.32
N VAL A 11 -43.43 15.27 -47.33
CA VAL A 11 -42.01 14.90 -47.27
C VAL A 11 -41.64 14.70 -45.81
N GLY A 12 -41.49 13.44 -45.41
CA GLY A 12 -40.96 13.07 -44.10
C GLY A 12 -39.45 13.25 -44.07
N ALA A 13 -38.94 14.18 -43.28
CA ALA A 13 -37.54 14.32 -42.98
C ALA A 13 -37.15 13.27 -41.94
N ALA A 14 -36.41 12.25 -42.36
CA ALA A 14 -35.78 11.32 -41.43
C ALA A 14 -34.53 11.97 -40.80
N ALA A 15 -34.61 12.30 -39.52
CA ALA A 15 -33.45 12.74 -38.74
C ALA A 15 -32.58 11.55 -38.46
N MET A 16 -31.42 11.45 -39.12
CA MET A 16 -30.36 10.50 -38.74
C MET A 16 -29.72 11.00 -37.41
N LEU A 17 -29.99 10.29 -36.33
CA LEU A 17 -29.22 10.42 -35.11
C LEU A 17 -27.80 9.83 -35.37
N VAL A 18 -26.84 10.70 -35.59
CA VAL A 18 -25.40 10.32 -35.55
C VAL A 18 -25.06 10.07 -34.08
N ALA A 19 -24.96 8.81 -33.69
CA ALA A 19 -24.41 8.42 -32.41
C ALA A 19 -22.92 8.85 -32.40
N ILE A 20 -22.58 9.87 -31.63
CA ILE A 20 -21.19 10.23 -31.33
C ILE A 20 -20.65 9.08 -30.49
N PRO A 21 -19.58 8.37 -30.94
CA PRO A 21 -18.96 7.38 -30.09
C PRO A 21 -18.44 8.12 -28.85
N GLY A 22 -19.04 7.87 -27.68
CA GLY A 22 -18.51 8.33 -26.42
C GLY A 22 -17.08 7.80 -26.33
N ASN A 23 -16.11 8.67 -26.05
CA ASN A 23 -14.75 8.27 -25.76
C ASN A 23 -14.84 7.27 -24.59
N ALA A 24 -14.69 5.99 -24.87
CA ALA A 24 -14.54 4.98 -23.84
C ALA A 24 -13.27 5.36 -23.06
N ARG A 25 -13.44 5.86 -21.84
CA ARG A 25 -12.33 6.11 -20.92
C ARG A 25 -11.60 4.80 -20.79
N ALA A 26 -10.28 4.78 -21.03
CA ALA A 26 -9.47 3.59 -20.84
C ALA A 26 -9.73 3.04 -19.42
N ALA A 27 -9.91 1.73 -19.32
CA ALA A 27 -10.14 1.10 -18.02
C ALA A 27 -8.96 1.41 -17.09
N SER A 28 -9.26 1.74 -15.83
CA SER A 28 -8.21 1.96 -14.84
C SER A 28 -7.38 0.67 -14.67
N PRO A 29 -6.03 0.75 -14.67
CA PRO A 29 -5.19 -0.42 -14.51
C PRO A 29 -5.42 -1.07 -13.15
N LYS A 30 -5.14 -2.37 -13.05
CA LYS A 30 -5.15 -3.07 -11.77
C LYS A 30 -4.03 -2.59 -10.86
N PHE A 31 -4.21 -2.76 -9.56
CA PHE A 31 -3.23 -2.37 -8.56
C PHE A 31 -1.86 -3.02 -8.81
N SER A 32 -1.84 -4.30 -9.18
CA SER A 32 -0.64 -5.08 -9.53
C SER A 32 0.03 -4.69 -10.85
N GLU A 33 -0.62 -3.88 -11.70
CA GLU A 33 -0.14 -3.54 -13.05
C GLU A 33 0.51 -2.15 -13.13
N THR A 34 0.70 -1.51 -11.98
CA THR A 34 1.26 -0.16 -11.92
C THR A 34 2.50 -0.10 -11.05
N THR A 35 3.36 0.87 -11.35
CA THR A 35 4.47 1.29 -10.49
C THR A 35 4.22 2.70 -10.01
N THR A 36 4.38 2.92 -8.71
CA THR A 36 4.09 4.18 -8.02
C THR A 36 5.23 4.54 -7.06
N ILE A 37 5.15 5.72 -6.44
CA ILE A 37 6.18 6.25 -5.54
C ILE A 37 5.66 6.28 -4.11
N GLY A 38 6.48 5.82 -3.16
CA GLY A 38 6.26 5.89 -1.73
C GLY A 38 7.31 6.74 -1.01
N THR A 39 7.03 7.08 0.24
CA THR A 39 7.94 7.82 1.13
C THR A 39 8.33 6.96 2.31
N HIS A 40 9.63 6.72 2.46
CA HIS A 40 10.25 6.04 3.59
C HIS A 40 10.14 6.91 4.85
N ASN A 41 9.87 6.30 6.02
CA ASN A 41 9.75 6.96 7.32
C ASN A 41 8.88 8.24 7.29
N ALA A 42 7.69 8.15 6.67
CA ALA A 42 6.81 9.30 6.48
C ALA A 42 6.27 9.90 7.80
N TYR A 43 6.34 9.15 8.89
CA TYR A 43 5.93 9.59 10.23
C TYR A 43 6.92 10.55 10.90
N GLU A 44 8.12 10.74 10.35
CA GLU A 44 9.13 11.63 10.97
C GLU A 44 8.74 13.10 10.86
N LYS A 45 8.82 13.83 11.99
CA LYS A 45 8.54 15.28 12.05
C LYS A 45 9.43 16.13 11.13
N GLY A 46 10.61 15.64 10.80
CA GLY A 46 11.54 16.29 9.89
C GLY A 46 11.10 16.22 8.43
N LYS A 47 10.28 15.25 8.08
CA LYS A 47 9.74 15.05 6.71
C LYS A 47 8.40 15.74 6.54
N TYR A 48 7.49 15.53 7.47
CA TYR A 48 6.18 16.18 7.50
C TYR A 48 5.86 16.64 8.93
N THR A 49 5.34 17.85 9.07
CA THR A 49 4.98 18.40 10.39
C THR A 49 3.89 17.61 11.05
N TYR A 50 2.93 17.12 10.27
CA TYR A 50 1.78 16.32 10.69
C TYR A 50 1.61 15.10 9.80
N TRP A 51 1.10 14.00 10.35
CA TRP A 51 0.83 12.77 9.58
C TRP A 51 -0.15 13.02 8.41
N ALA A 52 -1.14 13.88 8.62
CA ALA A 52 -2.07 14.25 7.56
C ALA A 52 -1.37 14.92 6.36
N GLN A 53 -0.23 15.63 6.55
CA GLN A 53 0.56 16.17 5.44
C GLN A 53 1.29 15.07 4.65
N ALA A 54 1.67 13.98 5.31
CA ALA A 54 2.18 12.81 4.58
C ALA A 54 1.09 12.20 3.69
N LEU A 55 -0.15 12.13 4.18
CA LEU A 55 -1.31 11.68 3.39
C LEU A 55 -1.60 12.62 2.21
N ASP A 56 -1.42 13.95 2.37
CA ASP A 56 -1.57 14.95 1.30
C ASP A 56 -0.46 14.90 0.25
N SER A 57 0.66 14.24 0.55
CA SER A 57 1.84 14.24 -0.31
C SER A 57 1.62 13.61 -1.69
N GLY A 58 0.55 12.83 -1.87
CA GLY A 58 0.28 12.07 -3.08
C GLY A 58 1.07 10.77 -3.20
N ALA A 59 1.97 10.47 -2.25
CA ALA A 59 2.69 9.20 -2.23
C ALA A 59 1.74 8.01 -2.07
N SER A 60 2.03 6.92 -2.79
CA SER A 60 1.21 5.70 -2.79
C SER A 60 1.60 4.71 -1.70
N LEU A 61 2.71 4.95 -1.01
CA LEU A 61 3.12 4.21 0.18
C LEU A 61 3.67 5.21 1.20
N LEU A 62 3.26 5.01 2.44
CA LEU A 62 3.73 5.77 3.61
C LEU A 62 4.13 4.76 4.69
N GLU A 63 5.31 4.94 5.26
CA GLU A 63 5.87 4.02 6.24
C GLU A 63 5.68 4.53 7.66
N LEU A 64 5.38 3.59 8.57
CA LEU A 64 5.28 3.75 10.02
C LEU A 64 6.16 2.71 10.72
N ASP A 65 7.07 3.14 11.57
CA ASP A 65 7.81 2.24 12.46
C ASP A 65 7.06 2.09 13.79
N VAL A 66 6.76 0.86 14.16
CA VAL A 66 5.89 0.56 15.29
C VAL A 66 6.57 -0.35 16.31
N TYR A 67 6.50 0.03 17.58
CA TYR A 67 6.89 -0.81 18.71
C TYR A 67 5.65 -1.34 19.45
N ALA A 68 5.62 -2.63 19.73
CA ALA A 68 4.72 -3.24 20.70
C ALA A 68 5.27 -2.98 22.13
N ASP A 69 4.98 -1.79 22.71
CA ASP A 69 5.51 -1.40 24.02
C ASP A 69 4.79 -2.12 25.16
N SER A 70 5.44 -3.13 25.72
CA SER A 70 4.92 -3.97 26.80
C SER A 70 4.66 -3.21 28.11
N VAL A 71 5.38 -2.11 28.36
CA VAL A 71 5.25 -1.32 29.60
C VAL A 71 3.96 -0.50 29.59
N SER A 72 3.70 0.22 28.50
CA SER A 72 2.46 0.99 28.34
C SER A 72 1.31 0.16 27.76
N ARG A 73 1.57 -1.05 27.29
CA ARG A 73 0.65 -1.90 26.52
C ARG A 73 0.01 -1.15 25.35
N ARG A 74 0.86 -0.48 24.56
CA ARG A 74 0.45 0.33 23.41
C ARG A 74 1.35 0.10 22.21
N TRP A 75 0.78 0.29 21.05
CA TRP A 75 1.51 0.40 19.79
C TRP A 75 2.07 1.82 19.65
N ARG A 76 3.40 1.96 19.71
CA ARG A 76 4.06 3.27 19.63
C ARG A 76 4.75 3.47 18.30
N VAL A 77 4.61 4.65 17.73
CA VAL A 77 5.29 5.02 16.47
C VAL A 77 6.56 5.77 16.77
N SER A 78 7.71 5.17 16.44
CA SER A 78 9.04 5.73 16.71
C SER A 78 10.13 4.97 15.96
N HIS A 79 11.18 5.66 15.52
CA HIS A 79 12.32 5.06 14.83
C HIS A 79 13.26 4.31 15.80
N ASP A 80 13.84 5.02 16.77
CA ASP A 80 14.98 4.51 17.53
C ASP A 80 14.61 3.84 18.85
N LYS A 81 13.56 4.31 19.50
CA LYS A 81 13.22 3.89 20.87
C LYS A 81 11.72 3.90 21.12
N PRO A 82 11.18 2.91 21.84
CA PRO A 82 9.74 2.84 22.14
C PRO A 82 9.17 4.08 22.82
N LEU A 83 10.00 4.83 23.53
CA LEU A 83 9.58 6.01 24.30
C LEU A 83 10.03 7.34 23.66
N ALA A 84 10.70 7.31 22.50
CA ALA A 84 11.03 8.54 21.78
C ALA A 84 9.75 9.15 21.21
N ASN A 85 9.68 10.49 21.18
CA ASN A 85 8.55 11.23 20.61
C ASN A 85 9.02 11.94 19.34
N ASP A 86 9.25 11.18 18.29
CA ASP A 86 9.78 11.67 17.01
C ASP A 86 8.75 11.61 15.86
N ASN A 87 7.55 11.06 16.10
CA ASN A 87 6.51 10.96 15.10
C ASN A 87 5.64 12.22 14.98
N ASN A 88 4.91 12.32 13.88
CA ASN A 88 4.07 13.45 13.49
C ASN A 88 2.56 13.18 13.59
N CYS A 89 2.13 12.07 14.20
CA CYS A 89 0.71 11.80 14.45
C CYS A 89 0.16 12.72 15.55
N GLU A 90 -1.07 13.19 15.40
CA GLU A 90 -1.71 14.19 16.24
C GLU A 90 -2.80 13.58 17.14
N TYR A 91 -3.14 14.26 18.23
CA TYR A 91 -4.39 14.03 18.97
C TYR A 91 -5.59 14.63 18.21
N ALA A 92 -5.85 14.16 16.99
CA ALA A 92 -6.92 14.63 16.13
C ALA A 92 -7.69 13.41 15.60
N ASP A 93 -8.98 13.31 15.95
CA ASP A 93 -9.90 12.26 15.49
C ASP A 93 -11.05 12.81 14.62
N GLU A 94 -11.09 14.15 14.47
CA GLU A 94 -12.06 14.83 13.62
C GLU A 94 -11.35 15.64 12.51
N PRO A 95 -11.94 15.77 11.31
CA PRO A 95 -11.34 16.50 10.18
C PRO A 95 -10.92 17.94 10.50
N SER A 96 -11.70 18.64 11.32
CA SER A 96 -11.46 20.04 11.71
C SER A 96 -10.28 20.22 12.67
N GLU A 97 -9.75 19.14 13.21
CA GLU A 97 -8.65 19.16 14.20
C GLU A 97 -7.29 18.88 13.55
N LEU A 98 -7.28 18.30 12.35
CA LEU A 98 -6.04 17.99 11.62
C LEU A 98 -5.17 19.24 11.43
N TYR A 99 -3.86 19.04 11.42
CA TYR A 99 -2.79 20.03 11.23
C TYR A 99 -2.63 21.06 12.36
N SER A 100 -3.21 20.81 13.53
CA SER A 100 -3.24 21.83 14.60
C SER A 100 -3.06 21.30 16.02
N LYS A 101 -3.17 19.99 16.24
CA LYS A 101 -3.11 19.40 17.59
C LYS A 101 -1.68 19.01 17.98
N ASP A 102 -1.51 18.76 19.25
CA ASP A 102 -0.28 18.20 19.79
C ASP A 102 -0.04 16.78 19.23
N ARG A 103 1.22 16.47 19.04
CA ARG A 103 1.63 15.17 18.51
C ARG A 103 1.61 14.09 19.56
N ASN A 104 1.29 12.90 19.13
CA ASN A 104 1.17 11.72 19.95
C ASN A 104 1.97 10.56 19.33
N GLN A 105 2.57 9.75 20.18
CA GLN A 105 3.38 8.59 19.81
C GLN A 105 2.56 7.32 19.55
N ASP A 106 1.26 7.37 19.75
CA ASP A 106 0.38 6.20 19.70
C ASP A 106 -0.04 5.90 18.24
N LEU A 107 0.12 4.65 17.79
CA LEU A 107 -0.37 4.20 16.49
C LEU A 107 -1.88 4.48 16.34
N GLY A 108 -2.65 4.33 17.45
CA GLY A 108 -4.07 4.65 17.43
C GLY A 108 -4.37 6.07 16.96
N SER A 109 -3.51 7.05 17.30
CA SER A 109 -3.67 8.43 16.83
C SER A 109 -3.30 8.60 15.36
N CYS A 110 -2.28 7.88 14.87
CA CYS A 110 -1.99 7.88 13.44
C CYS A 110 -3.18 7.34 12.64
N LEU A 111 -3.82 6.28 13.12
CA LEU A 111 -5.02 5.70 12.50
C LEU A 111 -6.23 6.63 12.61
N ASP A 112 -6.40 7.37 13.72
CA ASP A 112 -7.45 8.39 13.86
C ASP A 112 -7.24 9.52 12.83
N ASN A 113 -5.99 10.00 12.67
CA ASN A 113 -5.67 11.00 11.65
C ASN A 113 -5.98 10.48 10.23
N MET A 114 -5.69 9.20 9.94
CA MET A 114 -6.04 8.60 8.65
C MET A 114 -7.56 8.56 8.44
N ALA A 115 -8.32 8.19 9.46
CA ALA A 115 -9.78 8.15 9.40
C ALA A 115 -10.39 9.55 9.18
N ALA A 116 -9.91 10.55 9.92
CA ALA A 116 -10.33 11.95 9.79
C ALA A 116 -9.96 12.52 8.43
N TRP A 117 -8.74 12.24 7.94
CA TRP A 117 -8.28 12.67 6.62
C TRP A 117 -9.09 12.03 5.48
N ASN A 118 -9.40 10.73 5.59
CA ASN A 118 -10.20 10.01 4.59
C ASN A 118 -11.62 10.58 4.45
N GLN A 119 -12.20 11.12 5.51
CA GLN A 119 -13.50 11.81 5.43
C GLN A 119 -13.43 13.04 4.52
N LEU A 120 -12.30 13.75 4.49
CA LEU A 120 -12.06 14.90 3.60
C LEU A 120 -11.68 14.47 2.18
N HIS A 121 -11.10 13.30 2.03
CA HIS A 121 -10.53 12.80 0.77
C HIS A 121 -11.08 11.40 0.42
N PRO A 122 -12.42 11.19 0.34
CA PRO A 122 -13.00 9.84 0.20
C PRO A 122 -12.63 9.14 -1.11
N ASP A 123 -12.16 9.88 -2.10
CA ASP A 123 -11.76 9.39 -3.43
C ASP A 123 -10.23 9.40 -3.64
N HIS A 124 -9.43 9.48 -2.57
CA HIS A 124 -7.97 9.45 -2.70
C HIS A 124 -7.50 8.17 -3.40
N ALA A 125 -6.35 8.24 -4.09
CA ALA A 125 -5.72 7.04 -4.65
C ALA A 125 -5.37 6.03 -3.55
N PRO A 126 -5.32 4.71 -3.83
CA PRO A 126 -4.95 3.73 -2.81
C PRO A 126 -3.59 4.04 -2.22
N ILE A 127 -3.49 3.97 -0.90
CA ILE A 127 -2.27 4.20 -0.13
C ILE A 127 -1.88 2.90 0.58
N VAL A 128 -0.68 2.40 0.33
CA VAL A 128 -0.09 1.34 1.14
C VAL A 128 0.47 1.96 2.41
N VAL A 129 0.11 1.42 3.55
CA VAL A 129 0.69 1.76 4.85
C VAL A 129 1.63 0.63 5.23
N LYS A 130 2.92 0.87 5.00
CA LYS A 130 3.97 -0.07 5.40
C LYS A 130 4.23 0.10 6.88
N VAL A 131 4.07 -0.96 7.64
CA VAL A 131 4.32 -1.01 9.07
C VAL A 131 5.55 -1.86 9.33
N GLU A 132 6.65 -1.22 9.71
CA GLU A 132 7.83 -1.91 10.24
C GLU A 132 7.60 -2.18 11.72
N MET A 133 7.42 -3.45 12.09
CA MET A 133 7.32 -3.87 13.49
C MET A 133 8.71 -3.93 14.10
N LYS A 134 9.17 -2.82 14.67
CA LYS A 134 10.58 -2.62 15.09
C LYS A 134 11.13 -3.73 15.97
N ALA A 135 10.34 -4.28 16.87
CA ALA A 135 10.74 -5.32 17.81
C ALA A 135 9.76 -6.53 17.80
N GLY A 136 9.01 -6.68 16.72
CA GLY A 136 8.02 -7.75 16.59
C GLY A 136 6.73 -7.52 17.37
N PHE A 137 5.82 -8.47 17.25
CA PHE A 137 4.63 -8.56 18.08
C PHE A 137 4.98 -8.91 19.54
N ASN A 138 4.06 -8.65 20.45
CA ASN A 138 4.22 -8.98 21.88
C ASN A 138 2.92 -9.57 22.43
N ASN A 139 2.70 -10.85 22.17
CA ASN A 139 1.49 -11.58 22.57
C ASN A 139 1.28 -11.59 24.08
N ASP A 140 2.37 -11.70 24.87
CA ASP A 140 2.30 -11.69 26.35
C ASP A 140 1.80 -10.37 26.90
N ALA A 141 1.99 -9.28 26.17
CA ALA A 141 1.49 -7.95 26.53
C ALA A 141 0.08 -7.67 25.97
N GLY A 142 -0.51 -8.58 25.18
CA GLY A 142 -1.75 -8.34 24.43
C GLY A 142 -1.54 -7.36 23.28
N LEU A 143 -0.41 -7.53 22.56
CA LEU A 143 -0.02 -6.76 21.39
C LEU A 143 0.44 -7.73 20.29
N GLY A 144 -0.41 -8.70 20.01
CA GLY A 144 -0.23 -9.67 18.94
C GLY A 144 -0.98 -9.29 17.64
N PRO A 145 -0.98 -10.20 16.65
CA PRO A 145 -1.71 -10.02 15.40
C PRO A 145 -3.19 -9.72 15.56
N ASP A 146 -3.90 -10.44 16.45
CA ASP A 146 -5.33 -10.23 16.71
C ASP A 146 -5.63 -8.83 17.23
N GLU A 147 -4.81 -8.30 18.15
CA GLU A 147 -4.97 -6.97 18.72
C GLU A 147 -4.61 -5.87 17.71
N PHE A 148 -3.62 -6.12 16.83
CA PHE A 148 -3.31 -5.23 15.72
C PHE A 148 -4.50 -5.12 14.77
N ASP A 149 -5.04 -6.24 14.32
CA ASP A 149 -6.21 -6.29 13.45
C ASP A 149 -7.43 -5.63 14.07
N THR A 150 -7.67 -5.87 15.36
CA THR A 150 -8.75 -5.22 16.12
C THR A 150 -8.59 -3.70 16.15
N LEU A 151 -7.37 -3.21 16.37
CA LEU A 151 -7.09 -1.77 16.39
C LEU A 151 -7.34 -1.14 15.01
N VAL A 152 -6.77 -1.70 13.96
CA VAL A 152 -6.92 -1.19 12.59
C VAL A 152 -8.38 -1.22 12.16
N SER A 153 -9.07 -2.35 12.36
CA SER A 153 -10.48 -2.50 12.03
C SER A 153 -11.38 -1.51 12.76
N LYS A 154 -11.13 -1.29 14.06
CA LYS A 154 -11.89 -0.35 14.89
C LYS A 154 -11.74 1.10 14.40
N LYS A 155 -10.54 1.49 13.96
CA LYS A 155 -10.22 2.86 13.57
C LYS A 155 -10.60 3.18 12.13
N LEU A 156 -10.34 2.27 11.20
CA LEU A 156 -10.46 2.51 9.76
C LEU A 156 -11.65 1.76 9.11
N GLY A 157 -12.10 0.66 9.71
CA GLY A 157 -13.26 -0.08 9.24
C GLY A 157 -13.21 -0.42 7.75
N SER A 158 -14.21 0.00 7.01
CA SER A 158 -14.33 -0.27 5.57
C SER A 158 -13.32 0.49 4.69
N SER A 159 -12.54 1.41 5.25
CA SER A 159 -11.46 2.10 4.50
C SER A 159 -10.22 1.24 4.28
N VAL A 160 -10.15 0.04 4.88
CA VAL A 160 -9.06 -0.93 4.64
C VAL A 160 -9.44 -1.88 3.52
N TYR A 161 -8.53 -2.09 2.57
CA TYR A 161 -8.55 -3.23 1.66
C TYR A 161 -7.70 -4.34 2.26
N LYS A 162 -8.31 -5.50 2.50
CA LYS A 162 -7.75 -6.54 3.36
C LYS A 162 -7.63 -7.90 2.65
N PRO A 163 -6.94 -8.89 3.23
CA PRO A 163 -6.76 -10.21 2.66
C PRO A 163 -8.03 -10.88 2.17
N SER A 164 -9.13 -10.79 2.92
CA SER A 164 -10.42 -11.35 2.52
C SER A 164 -11.02 -10.71 1.27
N ASP A 165 -10.72 -9.43 1.00
CA ASP A 165 -11.20 -8.74 -0.19
C ASP A 165 -10.47 -9.25 -1.44
N LEU A 166 -9.16 -9.53 -1.34
CA LEU A 166 -8.40 -10.14 -2.43
C LEU A 166 -8.85 -11.59 -2.70
N LEU A 167 -9.15 -12.37 -1.66
CA LEU A 167 -9.67 -13.72 -1.79
C LEU A 167 -11.06 -13.75 -2.46
N GLY A 168 -11.88 -12.73 -2.26
CA GLY A 168 -13.20 -12.57 -2.87
C GLY A 168 -14.14 -13.76 -2.66
N GLY A 169 -13.86 -14.60 -1.67
CA GLY A 169 -14.60 -15.85 -1.40
C GLY A 169 -14.41 -16.95 -2.46
N SER A 170 -13.53 -16.75 -3.43
CA SER A 170 -13.33 -17.67 -4.58
C SER A 170 -11.98 -18.38 -4.57
N TYR A 171 -10.99 -17.84 -3.87
CA TYR A 171 -9.64 -18.37 -3.86
C TYR A 171 -9.28 -18.99 -2.51
N SER A 172 -8.49 -20.06 -2.55
CA SER A 172 -8.07 -20.80 -1.36
C SER A 172 -6.85 -20.20 -0.65
N SER A 173 -6.20 -19.19 -1.26
CA SER A 173 -5.05 -18.49 -0.70
C SER A 173 -4.81 -17.16 -1.42
N LEU A 174 -4.04 -16.26 -0.82
CA LEU A 174 -3.64 -15.01 -1.44
C LEU A 174 -2.78 -15.26 -2.70
N ASP A 175 -1.92 -16.26 -2.68
CA ASP A 175 -1.10 -16.67 -3.81
C ASP A 175 -1.96 -17.07 -5.02
N ALA A 176 -3.00 -17.88 -4.78
CA ALA A 176 -3.94 -18.29 -5.85
C ALA A 176 -4.71 -17.08 -6.42
N ALA A 177 -5.12 -16.16 -5.56
CA ALA A 177 -5.81 -14.94 -5.96
C ALA A 177 -4.89 -14.00 -6.77
N ALA A 178 -3.65 -13.80 -6.30
CA ALA A 178 -2.67 -12.97 -7.00
C ALA A 178 -2.34 -13.54 -8.37
N LYS A 179 -2.01 -14.82 -8.48
CA LYS A 179 -1.74 -15.52 -9.76
C LYS A 179 -2.90 -15.45 -10.76
N ALA A 180 -4.14 -15.41 -10.27
CA ALA A 180 -5.32 -15.17 -11.09
C ALA A 180 -5.53 -13.69 -11.43
N ASN A 181 -4.62 -12.80 -11.00
CA ASN A 181 -4.75 -11.35 -11.10
C ASN A 181 -6.09 -10.84 -10.55
N ALA A 182 -6.47 -11.30 -9.36
CA ALA A 182 -7.72 -10.89 -8.70
C ALA A 182 -7.66 -9.47 -8.11
N TRP A 183 -6.50 -8.82 -8.16
CA TRP A 183 -6.37 -7.43 -7.70
C TRP A 183 -7.40 -6.52 -8.38
N PRO A 184 -8.06 -5.64 -7.61
CA PRO A 184 -8.98 -4.65 -8.18
C PRO A 184 -8.21 -3.59 -8.98
N THR A 185 -8.96 -2.82 -9.76
CA THR A 185 -8.40 -1.64 -10.42
C THR A 185 -8.07 -0.56 -9.38
N ARG A 186 -7.13 0.34 -9.70
CA ARG A 186 -6.83 1.49 -8.84
C ARG A 186 -8.05 2.37 -8.57
N ASP A 187 -8.95 2.52 -9.55
CA ASP A 187 -10.20 3.26 -9.35
C ASP A 187 -11.16 2.54 -8.37
N ALA A 188 -11.17 1.21 -8.35
CA ALA A 188 -11.96 0.45 -7.38
C ALA A 188 -11.36 0.49 -5.96
N LEU A 189 -10.08 0.84 -5.83
CA LEU A 189 -9.39 1.03 -4.56
C LEU A 189 -9.38 2.49 -4.07
N LYS A 190 -10.06 3.40 -4.72
CA LYS A 190 -10.16 4.78 -4.21
C LYS A 190 -10.74 4.80 -2.80
N GLY A 191 -10.16 5.63 -1.94
CA GLY A 191 -10.53 5.74 -0.54
C GLY A 191 -10.06 4.56 0.34
N LYS A 192 -9.14 3.71 -0.16
CA LYS A 192 -8.64 2.55 0.57
C LYS A 192 -7.20 2.70 1.01
N PHE A 193 -6.94 2.20 2.21
CA PHE A 193 -5.61 1.90 2.74
C PHE A 193 -5.35 0.40 2.64
N VAL A 194 -4.11 0.03 2.35
CA VAL A 194 -3.65 -1.37 2.27
C VAL A 194 -2.49 -1.49 3.25
N PHE A 195 -2.64 -2.28 4.30
CA PHE A 195 -1.56 -2.45 5.28
C PHE A 195 -0.60 -3.55 4.84
N GLU A 196 0.69 -3.24 4.91
CA GLU A 196 1.80 -4.16 4.75
C GLU A 196 2.52 -4.27 6.08
N LEU A 197 2.90 -5.48 6.48
CA LEU A 197 3.69 -5.75 7.69
C LEU A 197 5.04 -6.34 7.31
N ILE A 198 6.11 -5.76 7.87
CA ILE A 198 7.47 -6.30 7.79
C ILE A 198 8.08 -6.46 9.18
N PRO A 199 9.00 -7.43 9.37
CA PRO A 199 9.84 -7.46 10.54
C PRO A 199 10.72 -6.22 10.60
N GLY A 200 11.05 -5.77 11.80
CA GLY A 200 11.84 -4.57 11.99
C GLY A 200 13.29 -4.86 12.35
N THR A 201 14.13 -3.85 12.20
CA THR A 201 15.58 -3.95 12.40
C THR A 201 15.98 -4.36 13.81
N VAL A 202 15.16 -4.05 14.84
CA VAL A 202 15.40 -4.48 16.23
C VAL A 202 15.03 -5.95 16.40
N GLU A 203 13.92 -6.40 15.81
CA GLU A 203 13.49 -7.79 15.78
C GLU A 203 14.53 -8.67 15.09
N GLU A 204 14.95 -8.29 13.86
CA GLU A 204 15.96 -9.02 13.09
C GLU A 204 17.31 -9.13 13.82
N SER A 205 17.67 -8.12 14.61
CA SER A 205 18.93 -8.12 15.38
C SER A 205 18.87 -8.90 16.68
N ASN A 206 17.67 -9.35 17.10
CA ASN A 206 17.45 -10.08 18.34
C ASN A 206 17.75 -11.59 18.15
N PRO A 207 18.87 -12.13 18.64
CA PRO A 207 19.20 -13.54 18.43
C PRO A 207 18.32 -14.52 19.22
N LEU A 208 17.46 -14.02 20.09
CA LEU A 208 16.51 -14.80 20.86
C LEU A 208 15.13 -14.85 20.20
N ASP A 209 14.91 -14.04 19.18
CA ASP A 209 13.70 -14.01 18.39
C ASP A 209 13.94 -14.71 17.05
N SER A 210 13.27 -15.83 16.85
CA SER A 210 13.33 -16.62 15.63
C SER A 210 11.96 -16.75 14.95
N TYR A 211 10.96 -16.06 15.46
CA TYR A 211 9.59 -16.08 14.95
C TYR A 211 9.13 -14.65 14.63
N TRP A 212 9.58 -14.17 13.47
CA TRP A 212 9.45 -12.77 13.11
C TRP A 212 8.04 -12.39 12.67
N THR A 213 7.76 -11.10 12.70
CA THR A 213 6.45 -10.49 12.39
C THR A 213 5.80 -11.03 11.12
N ASP A 214 6.56 -11.21 10.05
CA ASP A 214 6.06 -11.69 8.77
C ASP A 214 5.63 -13.18 8.85
N GLU A 215 6.42 -14.02 9.49
CA GLU A 215 6.10 -15.44 9.71
C GLU A 215 4.89 -15.57 10.65
N GLU A 216 4.92 -14.84 11.77
CA GLU A 216 3.82 -14.85 12.75
C GLU A 216 2.49 -14.40 12.11
N TYR A 217 2.51 -13.33 11.32
CA TYR A 217 1.31 -12.87 10.64
C TYR A 217 0.89 -13.80 9.49
N GLY A 218 1.83 -14.47 8.85
CA GLY A 218 1.56 -15.53 7.86
C GLY A 218 0.83 -16.72 8.47
N ASP A 219 1.25 -17.18 9.65
CA ASP A 219 0.57 -18.22 10.44
C ASP A 219 -0.84 -17.76 10.87
N HIS A 220 -0.94 -16.52 11.34
CA HIS A 220 -2.21 -15.91 11.72
C HIS A 220 -3.23 -15.91 10.56
N LEU A 221 -2.83 -15.52 9.34
CA LEU A 221 -3.70 -15.57 8.16
C LEU A 221 -4.15 -17.00 7.84
N ARG A 222 -3.24 -17.96 7.87
CA ARG A 222 -3.55 -19.38 7.66
C ARG A 222 -4.61 -19.86 8.65
N ASP A 223 -4.42 -19.53 9.92
CA ASP A 223 -5.27 -20.00 11.01
C ASP A 223 -6.66 -19.33 10.99
N LEU A 224 -6.71 -18.02 10.72
CA LEU A 224 -7.97 -17.32 10.49
C LEU A 224 -8.73 -17.89 9.27
N TYR A 225 -8.04 -18.20 8.19
CA TYR A 225 -8.68 -18.81 7.02
C TYR A 225 -9.23 -20.20 7.35
N ALA A 226 -8.45 -21.04 8.02
CA ALA A 226 -8.89 -22.38 8.43
C ALA A 226 -10.10 -22.33 9.38
N ALA A 227 -10.18 -21.30 10.21
CA ALA A 227 -11.30 -21.05 11.12
C ALA A 227 -12.53 -20.38 10.44
N GLY A 228 -12.45 -20.02 9.16
CA GLY A 228 -13.49 -19.25 8.45
C GLY A 228 -13.59 -17.77 8.89
N ARG A 229 -12.54 -17.24 9.51
CA ARG A 229 -12.46 -15.90 10.11
C ARG A 229 -11.54 -14.93 9.36
N ILE A 230 -11.07 -15.27 8.17
CA ILE A 230 -10.12 -14.44 7.40
C ILE A 230 -10.59 -13.00 7.19
N GLY A 231 -11.87 -12.71 7.32
CA GLY A 231 -12.44 -11.37 7.29
C GLY A 231 -11.96 -10.45 8.44
N GLU A 232 -11.35 -11.00 9.49
CA GLU A 232 -10.82 -10.26 10.63
C GLU A 232 -9.42 -9.68 10.34
N ALA A 233 -8.61 -10.36 9.52
CA ALA A 233 -7.29 -9.90 9.13
C ALA A 233 -7.34 -8.55 8.40
N GLN A 234 -6.42 -7.63 8.74
CA GLN A 234 -6.39 -6.27 8.20
C GLN A 234 -5.12 -5.96 7.39
N ALA A 235 -4.12 -6.83 7.39
CA ALA A 235 -2.83 -6.57 6.76
C ALA A 235 -2.35 -7.75 5.90
N PHE A 236 -1.32 -7.49 5.10
CA PHE A 236 -0.60 -8.45 4.29
C PHE A 236 0.84 -8.55 4.80
N PRO A 237 1.33 -9.73 5.19
CA PRO A 237 2.74 -9.89 5.52
C PRO A 237 3.58 -9.81 4.25
N ALA A 238 4.73 -9.14 4.31
CA ALA A 238 5.66 -9.06 3.21
C ALA A 238 6.94 -9.87 3.45
N VAL A 239 7.44 -10.47 2.40
CA VAL A 239 8.74 -11.15 2.39
C VAL A 239 9.84 -10.11 2.31
N LEU A 240 10.57 -9.88 3.39
CA LEU A 240 11.61 -8.86 3.46
C LEU A 240 12.93 -9.32 2.82
N GLY A 241 13.58 -8.41 2.12
CA GLY A 241 14.91 -8.57 1.50
C GLY A 241 14.89 -9.14 0.09
N ALA A 242 15.68 -8.50 -0.78
CA ALA A 242 15.80 -8.85 -2.18
C ALA A 242 16.39 -10.25 -2.38
N ALA A 243 15.78 -11.02 -3.27
CA ALA A 243 16.24 -12.36 -3.64
C ALA A 243 15.94 -12.66 -5.10
N ASN A 244 16.70 -13.60 -5.67
CA ASN A 244 16.43 -14.12 -6.99
C ASN A 244 15.46 -15.32 -6.91
N GLY A 245 14.43 -15.34 -7.74
CA GLY A 245 13.39 -16.38 -7.72
C GLY A 245 12.37 -16.20 -6.60
N ASP A 246 11.83 -17.29 -6.05
CA ASP A 246 10.82 -17.26 -4.99
C ASP A 246 11.47 -17.38 -3.58
N PRO A 247 11.64 -16.27 -2.85
CA PRO A 247 12.29 -16.29 -1.54
C PRO A 247 11.49 -17.03 -0.47
N ARG A 248 10.18 -17.20 -0.65
CA ARG A 248 9.32 -17.91 0.31
C ARG A 248 9.76 -19.36 0.51
N THR A 249 10.36 -19.97 -0.52
CA THR A 249 10.76 -21.39 -0.48
C THR A 249 11.87 -21.70 0.50
N SER A 250 12.73 -20.73 0.78
CA SER A 250 13.84 -20.86 1.71
C SER A 250 13.57 -20.25 3.09
N ARG A 251 12.55 -19.41 3.22
CA ARG A 251 12.29 -18.62 4.44
C ARG A 251 11.16 -19.17 5.29
N TYR A 252 10.14 -19.76 4.66
CA TYR A 252 8.92 -20.12 5.37
C TYR A 252 8.54 -21.58 5.19
N ASP A 253 7.80 -22.12 6.15
CA ASP A 253 7.13 -23.41 6.03
C ASP A 253 6.15 -23.39 4.85
N ALA A 254 5.98 -24.56 4.21
CA ALA A 254 5.13 -24.69 3.03
C ALA A 254 3.66 -24.31 3.31
N SER A 255 3.19 -24.46 4.54
CA SER A 255 1.81 -24.17 4.94
C SER A 255 1.47 -22.68 4.92
N ILE A 256 2.47 -21.79 5.13
CA ILE A 256 2.23 -20.35 5.18
C ILE A 256 2.66 -19.60 3.91
N ARG A 257 3.52 -20.21 3.05
CA ARG A 257 3.96 -19.58 1.79
C ARG A 257 2.82 -19.00 0.95
N PRO A 258 1.63 -19.65 0.85
CA PRO A 258 0.52 -19.13 0.06
C PRO A 258 -0.12 -17.84 0.59
N TRP A 259 0.29 -17.36 1.76
CA TRP A 259 -0.24 -16.14 2.38
C TRP A 259 0.60 -14.90 2.11
N PHE A 260 1.76 -15.05 1.45
CA PHE A 260 2.65 -13.96 1.09
C PHE A 260 2.50 -13.59 -0.38
N VAL A 261 2.07 -12.36 -0.64
CA VAL A 261 1.90 -11.76 -1.98
C VAL A 261 2.53 -10.37 -2.07
N PHE A 262 3.10 -9.88 -0.96
CA PHE A 262 3.93 -8.68 -0.87
C PHE A 262 5.39 -9.10 -0.69
N PHE A 263 6.29 -8.37 -1.35
CA PHE A 263 7.73 -8.57 -1.27
C PHE A 263 8.38 -7.19 -1.18
N ASP A 264 9.29 -7.02 -0.24
CA ASP A 264 9.97 -5.76 0.03
C ASP A 264 11.48 -5.98 0.06
N GLY A 265 12.24 -5.15 -0.66
CA GLY A 265 13.69 -5.26 -0.65
C GLY A 265 14.38 -4.10 -1.37
N ASP A 266 15.69 -4.01 -1.13
CA ASP A 266 16.54 -2.97 -1.66
C ASP A 266 16.58 -2.98 -3.21
N ALA A 267 16.25 -1.83 -3.81
CA ALA A 267 16.16 -1.67 -5.27
C ALA A 267 17.50 -1.93 -5.96
N ALA A 268 18.61 -1.46 -5.35
CA ALA A 268 19.93 -1.64 -5.94
C ALA A 268 20.34 -3.12 -5.92
N THR A 269 19.94 -3.86 -4.90
CA THR A 269 20.18 -5.30 -4.83
C THR A 269 19.45 -6.05 -5.94
N TYR A 270 18.18 -5.74 -6.20
CA TYR A 270 17.44 -6.36 -7.33
C TYR A 270 18.10 -6.05 -8.67
N VAL A 271 18.33 -4.77 -8.96
CA VAL A 271 18.75 -4.32 -10.29
C VAL A 271 20.23 -4.58 -10.54
N ASN A 272 21.11 -4.21 -9.60
CA ASN A 272 22.56 -4.30 -9.80
C ASN A 272 23.07 -5.76 -9.73
N SER A 273 22.34 -6.66 -9.03
CA SER A 273 22.66 -8.08 -9.00
C SER A 273 22.08 -8.84 -10.22
N GLY A 274 21.26 -8.17 -11.03
CA GLY A 274 20.64 -8.78 -12.21
C GLY A 274 19.65 -9.89 -11.87
N TYR A 275 18.90 -9.73 -10.76
CA TYR A 275 17.87 -10.69 -10.39
C TYR A 275 16.71 -10.65 -11.38
N ASP A 276 16.14 -11.80 -11.67
CA ASP A 276 14.92 -11.88 -12.50
C ASP A 276 13.69 -11.48 -11.68
N THR A 277 13.30 -10.22 -11.81
CA THR A 277 12.12 -9.67 -11.14
C THR A 277 10.82 -9.93 -11.88
N SER A 278 10.86 -10.54 -13.08
CA SER A 278 9.67 -10.93 -13.83
C SER A 278 8.83 -11.99 -13.09
N PHE A 279 9.44 -12.74 -12.17
CA PHE A 279 8.75 -13.63 -11.25
C PHE A 279 7.61 -12.91 -10.51
N TYR A 280 7.86 -11.68 -10.04
CA TYR A 280 6.87 -10.91 -9.28
C TYR A 280 5.73 -10.39 -10.16
N SER A 281 6.03 -9.84 -11.35
CA SER A 281 5.00 -9.30 -12.25
C SER A 281 4.18 -10.42 -12.90
N THR A 282 4.79 -11.52 -13.30
CA THR A 282 4.10 -12.68 -13.89
C THR A 282 3.08 -13.31 -12.93
N ASN A 283 3.38 -13.31 -11.63
CA ASN A 283 2.48 -13.82 -10.61
C ASN A 283 1.58 -12.73 -10.00
N HIS A 284 1.66 -11.50 -10.50
CA HIS A 284 0.91 -10.33 -10.01
C HIS A 284 1.13 -10.04 -8.52
N TYR A 285 2.30 -10.39 -7.99
CA TYR A 285 2.69 -10.04 -6.62
C TYR A 285 3.07 -8.56 -6.55
N ILE A 286 2.89 -7.97 -5.37
CA ILE A 286 3.30 -6.59 -5.11
C ILE A 286 4.79 -6.60 -4.71
N LEU A 287 5.62 -5.95 -5.52
CA LEU A 287 7.04 -5.79 -5.28
C LEU A 287 7.34 -4.34 -4.88
N ILE A 288 7.80 -4.15 -3.65
CA ILE A 288 8.27 -2.86 -3.15
C ILE A 288 9.78 -2.85 -3.26
N MET A 289 10.31 -1.86 -3.99
CA MET A 289 11.73 -1.64 -4.12
C MET A 289 12.13 -0.41 -3.29
N THR A 290 12.78 -0.66 -2.15
CA THR A 290 13.25 0.38 -1.23
C THR A 290 14.56 0.99 -1.70
N ASP A 291 14.92 2.15 -1.13
CA ASP A 291 16.14 2.90 -1.47
C ASP A 291 16.34 3.09 -2.98
N ALA A 292 15.24 3.42 -3.67
CA ALA A 292 15.23 3.58 -5.12
C ALA A 292 16.33 4.52 -5.65
N TYR A 293 16.80 5.46 -4.85
CA TYR A 293 17.89 6.38 -5.18
C TYR A 293 19.22 5.67 -5.44
N GLY A 294 19.47 4.52 -4.78
CA GLY A 294 20.74 3.79 -4.80
C GLY A 294 21.03 3.01 -6.07
N VAL A 295 20.02 2.78 -6.93
CA VAL A 295 20.23 2.06 -8.21
C VAL A 295 21.15 2.86 -9.12
N SER A 296 22.11 2.17 -9.76
CA SER A 296 23.12 2.82 -10.62
C SER A 296 22.51 3.35 -11.93
N PRO A 297 22.88 4.59 -12.35
CA PRO A 297 23.62 5.60 -11.60
C PRO A 297 22.78 6.16 -10.44
N ALA A 298 23.38 6.25 -9.23
CA ALA A 298 22.67 6.74 -8.05
C ALA A 298 22.27 8.23 -8.22
N ILE A 299 21.12 8.58 -7.61
CA ILE A 299 20.62 9.96 -7.55
C ILE A 299 20.55 10.43 -6.10
N SER A 300 20.13 11.67 -5.85
CA SER A 300 19.97 12.13 -4.46
C SER A 300 18.92 11.33 -3.72
N SER A 301 19.25 10.91 -2.48
CA SER A 301 18.33 10.18 -1.60
C SER A 301 17.17 11.06 -1.11
N THR A 302 17.37 12.39 -1.00
CA THR A 302 16.37 13.29 -0.40
C THR A 302 15.87 14.37 -1.36
N ASN A 303 16.72 14.83 -2.32
CA ASN A 303 16.37 15.95 -3.19
C ASN A 303 16.85 15.75 -4.65
N PRO A 304 16.41 14.69 -5.34
CA PRO A 304 16.66 14.58 -6.78
C PRO A 304 15.87 15.64 -7.56
N THR A 305 16.22 15.88 -8.82
CA THR A 305 15.36 16.65 -9.72
C THR A 305 14.10 15.84 -10.09
N ASP A 306 13.03 16.52 -10.51
CA ASP A 306 11.79 15.82 -10.91
C ASP A 306 12.01 14.92 -12.13
N ALA A 307 12.95 15.29 -13.01
CA ALA A 307 13.36 14.46 -14.15
C ALA A 307 14.08 13.18 -13.71
N GLU A 308 14.92 13.24 -12.67
CA GLU A 308 15.58 12.07 -12.09
C GLU A 308 14.57 11.15 -11.43
N VAL A 309 13.58 11.68 -10.71
CA VAL A 309 12.49 10.88 -10.12
C VAL A 309 11.69 10.17 -11.22
N ALA A 310 11.29 10.90 -12.27
CA ALA A 310 10.54 10.32 -13.39
C ALA A 310 11.34 9.22 -14.11
N ALA A 311 12.64 9.45 -14.34
CA ALA A 311 13.51 8.46 -14.96
C ALA A 311 13.69 7.21 -14.07
N ARG A 312 13.81 7.39 -12.75
CA ARG A 312 13.93 6.31 -11.78
C ARG A 312 12.64 5.49 -11.70
N LEU A 313 11.47 6.15 -11.67
CA LEU A 313 10.18 5.47 -11.74
C LEU A 313 10.05 4.62 -13.00
N ALA A 314 10.42 5.19 -14.16
CA ALA A 314 10.37 4.46 -15.44
C ALA A 314 11.36 3.29 -15.51
N LEU A 315 12.55 3.43 -14.91
CA LEU A 315 13.55 2.36 -14.83
C LEU A 315 13.00 1.20 -13.99
N LEU A 316 12.59 1.47 -12.75
CA LEU A 316 12.14 0.42 -11.83
C LEU A 316 10.78 -0.17 -12.21
N ALA A 317 9.96 0.57 -12.97
CA ALA A 317 8.77 0.00 -13.60
C ALA A 317 9.13 -1.11 -14.60
N LYS A 318 10.20 -0.95 -15.40
CA LYS A 318 10.70 -2.00 -16.31
C LYS A 318 11.29 -3.19 -15.54
N ASP A 319 11.85 -2.92 -14.37
CA ASP A 319 12.35 -3.94 -13.45
C ASP A 319 11.24 -4.48 -12.52
N HIS A 320 9.98 -4.33 -12.95
CA HIS A 320 8.80 -4.96 -12.35
C HIS A 320 8.45 -4.51 -10.93
N ALA A 321 8.94 -3.35 -10.45
CA ALA A 321 8.48 -2.77 -9.18
C ALA A 321 6.99 -2.43 -9.23
N SER A 322 6.27 -2.64 -8.13
CA SER A 322 4.91 -2.11 -7.93
C SER A 322 4.95 -0.76 -7.23
N ILE A 323 5.87 -0.60 -6.28
CA ILE A 323 6.10 0.64 -5.56
C ILE A 323 7.60 0.83 -5.41
N ILE A 324 8.08 2.06 -5.58
CA ILE A 324 9.46 2.43 -5.28
C ILE A 324 9.45 3.41 -4.11
N THR A 325 10.36 3.27 -3.15
CA THR A 325 10.42 4.18 -2.01
C THR A 325 11.77 4.86 -1.85
N SER A 326 11.75 6.05 -1.28
CA SER A 326 12.93 6.84 -0.93
C SER A 326 12.55 7.98 0.02
N ASP A 327 13.53 8.78 0.47
CA ASP A 327 13.33 9.95 1.34
C ASP A 327 12.93 11.23 0.56
N TRP A 328 12.12 11.10 -0.48
CA TRP A 328 11.75 12.22 -1.36
C TRP A 328 10.57 13.05 -0.85
N SER A 329 10.39 13.15 0.45
CA SER A 329 9.27 13.86 1.10
C SER A 329 9.11 15.35 0.69
N ALA A 330 10.19 15.99 0.23
CA ALA A 330 10.16 17.38 -0.25
C ALA A 330 9.60 17.53 -1.67
N LYS A 331 9.29 16.45 -2.38
CA LYS A 331 8.73 16.52 -3.73
C LYS A 331 7.26 16.89 -3.71
N SER A 332 6.80 17.53 -4.79
CA SER A 332 5.39 17.91 -4.93
C SER A 332 4.48 16.69 -5.04
N ALA A 333 3.23 16.88 -4.67
CA ALA A 333 2.20 15.81 -4.79
C ALA A 333 2.02 15.33 -6.24
N SER A 334 2.27 16.16 -7.25
CA SER A 334 2.23 15.75 -8.65
C SER A 334 3.37 14.81 -9.03
N VAL A 335 4.53 14.93 -8.37
CA VAL A 335 5.68 14.04 -8.59
C VAL A 335 5.49 12.74 -7.82
N LEU A 336 5.17 12.82 -6.51
CA LEU A 336 4.95 11.62 -5.70
C LEU A 336 3.73 10.81 -6.12
N GLY A 337 2.69 11.45 -6.66
CA GLY A 337 1.50 10.81 -7.21
C GLY A 337 1.68 10.24 -8.62
N SER A 338 2.89 10.23 -9.17
CA SER A 338 3.16 9.69 -10.51
C SER A 338 2.90 8.18 -10.54
N VAL A 339 2.34 7.72 -11.66
CA VAL A 339 2.02 6.32 -11.93
C VAL A 339 2.60 5.92 -13.27
N ALA A 340 3.37 4.85 -13.31
CA ALA A 340 3.84 4.21 -14.53
C ALA A 340 3.18 2.84 -14.73
N THR A 341 3.13 2.36 -15.95
CA THR A 341 2.76 0.97 -16.22
C THR A 341 3.91 0.07 -15.79
N ARG A 342 3.61 -0.94 -15.02
CA ARG A 342 4.56 -1.98 -14.60
C ARG A 342 4.94 -2.88 -15.78
N GLY A 343 6.22 -3.21 -15.92
CA GLY A 343 6.76 -4.10 -16.94
C GLY A 343 6.36 -5.56 -16.80
#